data_44519c9ac45a3dc5cc421f3c4aa23971
#
_entry.id   44519c9ac45a3dc5cc421f3c4aa23971
#
_cell.length_a   1.000
_cell.length_b   1.000
_cell.length_c   1.000
_cell.angle_alpha   90.00
_cell.angle_beta   90.00
_cell.angle_gamma   90.00
#
_symmetry.space_group_name_H-M   'P 1'
#
loop_
_entity.id
_entity.type
_entity.pdbx_description
1 polymer ?
#
loop_
_entity_poly.entity_id
_entity_poly.type
_entity_poly.pdbx_seq_one_letter_code
_entity_poly.pdbx_strand_id
1 'polypeptide(L)'
;MNVWPVPDDSYTNDRIHLYVTRAYEDFDGITNESEPDFPQEWYMPICWGLAVFIAPKYGVSDTRLAELVQISASLKAQCDAWSSEQESLYLLPADRQGTYRR
;
A
#
# COMPACT_ATOMS: atom_id res chain seq x y z
N MET A 1 -15.03 -11.03 -14.94
CA MET A 1 -15.90 -10.19 -14.09
C MET A 1 -17.24 -10.02 -14.82
N ASN A 2 -18.35 -10.37 -14.18
CA ASN A 2 -19.69 -10.18 -14.76
C ASN A 2 -20.31 -8.91 -14.17
N VAL A 3 -20.67 -7.98 -15.03
CA VAL A 3 -21.32 -6.72 -14.65
C VAL A 3 -22.80 -6.81 -14.95
N TRP A 4 -23.65 -6.48 -13.99
CA TRP A 4 -25.10 -6.44 -14.15
C TRP A 4 -25.64 -5.06 -13.70
N PRO A 5 -26.48 -4.40 -14.49
CA PRO A 5 -26.94 -4.76 -15.83
C PRO A 5 -25.84 -4.69 -16.89
N VAL A 6 -26.05 -5.37 -18.02
CA VAL A 6 -25.11 -5.31 -19.14
C VAL A 6 -25.10 -3.89 -19.69
N PRO A 7 -23.92 -3.25 -19.84
CA PRO A 7 -23.83 -1.91 -20.41
C PRO A 7 -24.39 -1.90 -21.83
N ASP A 8 -25.21 -0.93 -22.12
CA ASP A 8 -25.69 -0.62 -23.46
C ASP A 8 -24.96 0.61 -24.02
N ASP A 9 -25.31 1.01 -25.24
CA ASP A 9 -24.66 2.15 -25.91
C ASP A 9 -24.81 3.49 -25.16
N SER A 10 -25.75 3.60 -24.21
CA SER A 10 -25.96 4.80 -23.42
C SER A 10 -24.86 5.02 -22.37
N TYR A 11 -24.10 3.95 -22.02
CA TYR A 11 -23.02 3.97 -21.04
C TYR A 11 -21.62 4.03 -21.66
N THR A 12 -21.52 4.34 -22.96
CA THR A 12 -20.24 4.32 -23.70
C THR A 12 -19.16 5.25 -23.12
N ASN A 13 -19.58 6.30 -22.40
CA ASN A 13 -18.67 7.26 -21.77
C ASN A 13 -18.43 6.99 -20.27
N ASP A 14 -19.09 6.00 -19.69
CA ASP A 14 -18.92 5.68 -18.28
C ASP A 14 -17.62 4.92 -18.05
N ARG A 15 -16.91 5.27 -16.98
CA ARG A 15 -15.68 4.61 -16.58
C ARG A 15 -15.92 3.80 -15.30
N ILE A 16 -15.50 2.55 -15.33
CA ILE A 16 -15.50 1.71 -14.13
C ILE A 16 -14.15 1.90 -13.43
N HIS A 17 -14.17 2.42 -12.22
CA HIS A 17 -13.01 2.51 -11.35
C HIS A 17 -12.97 1.30 -10.43
N LEU A 18 -11.88 0.54 -10.51
CA LEU A 18 -11.66 -0.63 -9.67
C LEU A 18 -10.54 -0.32 -8.67
N TYR A 19 -10.84 -0.51 -7.39
CA TYR A 19 -9.82 -0.53 -6.35
C TYR A 19 -9.40 -1.98 -6.14
N VAL A 20 -8.15 -2.26 -6.44
CA VAL A 20 -7.60 -3.61 -6.33
C VAL A 20 -6.37 -3.61 -5.43
N THR A 21 -6.25 -4.62 -4.58
CA THR A 21 -5.02 -4.90 -3.84
C THR A 21 -4.23 -5.92 -4.63
N ARG A 22 -3.00 -5.58 -4.99
CA ARG A 22 -2.07 -6.50 -5.68
C ARG A 22 -0.75 -6.57 -4.93
N ALA A 23 0.01 -7.64 -5.15
CA ALA A 23 1.39 -7.68 -4.71
C ALA A 23 2.22 -6.63 -5.45
N TYR A 24 3.25 -6.10 -4.80
CA TYR A 24 4.22 -5.23 -5.47
C TYR A 24 4.94 -6.01 -6.57
N GLU A 25 5.24 -5.34 -7.66
CA GLU A 25 6.08 -5.92 -8.71
C GLU A 25 7.50 -6.06 -8.19
N ASP A 26 8.11 -7.23 -8.44
CA ASP A 26 9.50 -7.47 -8.13
C ASP A 26 10.41 -6.58 -9.00
N PHE A 27 11.60 -6.29 -8.48
CA PHE A 27 12.64 -5.67 -9.28
C PHE A 27 13.05 -6.64 -10.40
N ASP A 28 12.62 -6.34 -11.61
CA ASP A 28 13.06 -7.09 -12.78
C ASP A 28 14.51 -6.69 -13.07
N GLY A 29 15.46 -7.50 -12.59
CA GLY A 29 16.90 -7.22 -12.71
C GLY A 29 17.44 -7.25 -14.15
N ILE A 30 16.55 -7.30 -15.14
CA ILE A 30 16.90 -7.43 -16.56
C ILE A 30 17.02 -6.06 -17.27
N THR A 31 16.32 -5.05 -16.76
CA THR A 31 16.40 -3.69 -17.31
C THR A 31 16.72 -2.68 -16.22
N ASN A 32 17.72 -1.83 -16.46
CA ASN A 32 18.09 -0.72 -15.55
C ASN A 32 16.97 0.34 -15.39
N GLU A 33 15.81 0.11 -15.98
CA GLU A 33 14.66 1.01 -16.03
C GLU A 33 13.50 0.53 -15.16
N SER A 34 13.66 -0.57 -14.42
CA SER A 34 12.61 -1.05 -13.51
C SER A 34 12.51 -0.10 -12.31
N GLU A 35 11.56 0.79 -12.36
CA GLU A 35 11.19 1.58 -11.19
C GLU A 35 10.38 0.71 -10.24
N PRO A 36 10.74 0.69 -8.93
CA PRO A 36 9.97 -0.05 -7.95
C PRO A 36 8.57 0.57 -7.80
N ASP A 37 7.57 -0.28 -7.74
CA ASP A 37 6.16 0.10 -7.57
C ASP A 37 5.85 0.47 -6.10
N PHE A 38 6.75 1.24 -5.46
CA PHE A 38 6.55 1.70 -4.09
C PHE A 38 6.07 3.15 -4.06
N PRO A 39 5.13 3.50 -3.16
CA PRO A 39 4.82 4.89 -2.88
C PRO A 39 6.07 5.66 -2.46
N GLN A 40 6.17 6.92 -2.86
CA GLN A 40 7.36 7.75 -2.65
C GLN A 40 7.75 7.86 -1.16
N GLU A 41 6.78 7.78 -0.27
CA GLU A 41 6.95 7.86 1.18
C GLU A 41 7.73 6.67 1.75
N TRP A 42 7.70 5.52 1.07
CA TRP A 42 8.39 4.31 1.50
C TRP A 42 9.88 4.27 1.15
N TYR A 43 10.38 5.18 0.29
CA TYR A 43 11.78 5.18 -0.12
C TYR A 43 12.74 5.34 1.07
N MET A 44 12.46 6.28 1.97
CA MET A 44 13.32 6.50 3.14
C MET A 44 13.33 5.31 4.10
N PRO A 45 12.19 4.75 4.53
CA PRO A 45 12.15 3.53 5.32
C PRO A 45 12.89 2.35 4.68
N ILE A 46 12.76 2.16 3.37
CA ILE A 46 13.44 1.08 2.65
C ILE A 46 14.96 1.30 2.65
N CYS A 47 15.43 2.51 2.36
CA CYS A 47 16.86 2.82 2.37
C CYS A 47 17.49 2.60 3.75
N TRP A 48 16.84 3.07 4.82
CA TRP A 48 17.32 2.87 6.17
C TRP A 48 17.23 1.42 6.64
N GLY A 49 16.18 0.69 6.23
CA GLY A 49 16.06 -0.74 6.46
C GLY A 49 17.18 -1.53 5.78
N LEU A 50 17.49 -1.20 4.53
CA LEU A 50 18.61 -1.78 3.80
C LEU A 50 19.95 -1.47 4.49
N ALA A 51 20.16 -0.24 4.96
CA ALA A 51 21.36 0.14 5.68
C ALA A 51 21.57 -0.70 6.95
N VAL A 52 20.51 -0.98 7.71
CA VAL A 52 20.55 -1.87 8.87
C VAL A 52 20.94 -3.30 8.44
N PHE A 53 20.38 -3.78 7.34
CA PHE A 53 20.62 -5.12 6.84
C PHE A 53 22.06 -5.34 6.38
N ILE A 54 22.68 -4.34 5.74
CA ILE A 54 24.06 -4.45 5.24
C ILE A 54 25.12 -4.03 6.26
N ALA A 55 24.77 -3.29 7.31
CA ALA A 55 25.70 -2.77 8.34
C ALA A 55 26.64 -3.84 8.94
N PRO A 56 26.20 -5.06 9.27
CA PRO A 56 27.09 -6.11 9.79
C PRO A 56 28.21 -6.48 8.82
N LYS A 57 27.93 -6.46 7.51
CA LYS A 57 28.91 -6.78 6.48
C LYS A 57 30.07 -5.76 6.42
N TYR A 58 29.79 -4.53 6.81
CA TYR A 58 30.78 -3.45 6.82
C TYR A 58 31.45 -3.21 8.17
N GLY A 59 31.19 -4.08 9.16
CA GLY A 59 31.83 -4.00 10.49
C GLY A 59 31.46 -2.74 11.26
N VAL A 60 30.23 -2.28 11.13
CA VAL A 60 29.70 -1.11 11.86
C VAL A 60 29.67 -1.42 13.35
N SER A 61 30.07 -0.46 14.20
CA SER A 61 30.06 -0.63 15.67
C SER A 61 28.63 -0.83 16.20
N ASP A 62 28.50 -1.58 17.28
CA ASP A 62 27.19 -1.88 17.89
C ASP A 62 26.39 -0.64 18.24
N THR A 63 27.05 0.43 18.73
CA THR A 63 26.40 1.71 19.02
C THR A 63 25.78 2.32 17.78
N ARG A 64 26.53 2.32 16.67
CA ARG A 64 26.04 2.87 15.40
C ARG A 64 24.93 2.02 14.80
N LEU A 65 25.05 0.70 14.94
CA LEU A 65 24.01 -0.23 14.51
C LEU A 65 22.69 0.02 15.27
N ALA A 66 22.76 0.22 16.58
CA ALA A 66 21.59 0.54 17.40
C ALA A 66 20.91 1.84 16.96
N GLU A 67 21.67 2.88 16.63
CA GLU A 67 21.13 4.14 16.06
C GLU A 67 20.41 3.90 14.74
N LEU A 68 21.02 3.14 13.81
CA LEU A 68 20.43 2.81 12.52
C LEU A 68 19.11 2.05 12.68
N VAL A 69 19.08 1.06 13.57
CA VAL A 69 17.87 0.29 13.88
C VAL A 69 16.76 1.20 14.41
N GLN A 70 17.09 2.09 15.34
CA GLN A 70 16.10 3.01 15.91
C GLN A 70 15.52 3.96 14.88
N ILE A 71 16.35 4.54 14.01
CA ILE A 71 15.90 5.42 12.92
C ILE A 71 15.01 4.64 11.93
N SER A 72 15.46 3.47 11.50
CA SER A 72 14.70 2.60 10.59
C SER A 72 13.33 2.24 11.17
N ALA A 73 13.28 1.85 12.44
CA ALA A 73 12.03 1.50 13.11
C ALA A 73 11.07 2.69 13.21
N SER A 74 11.59 3.90 13.51
CA SER A 74 10.75 5.10 13.59
C SER A 74 10.16 5.50 12.24
N LEU A 75 10.96 5.45 11.18
CA LEU A 75 10.49 5.75 9.82
C LEU A 75 9.45 4.74 9.34
N LYS A 76 9.69 3.44 9.62
CA LYS A 76 8.73 2.40 9.30
C LYS A 76 7.41 2.62 10.04
N ALA A 77 7.45 2.92 11.33
CA ALA A 77 6.24 3.19 12.12
C ALA A 77 5.44 4.39 11.59
N GLN A 78 6.10 5.43 11.09
CA GLN A 78 5.44 6.58 10.46
C GLN A 78 4.69 6.16 9.19
N CYS A 79 5.32 5.35 8.33
CA CYS A 79 4.68 4.86 7.11
C CYS A 79 3.54 3.89 7.40
N ASP A 80 3.70 2.99 8.37
CA ASP A 80 2.65 2.08 8.80
C ASP A 80 1.44 2.85 9.35
N ALA A 81 1.67 3.90 10.14
CA ALA A 81 0.60 4.74 10.66
C ALA A 81 -0.15 5.51 9.57
N TRP A 82 0.55 5.91 8.52
CA TRP A 82 -0.06 6.63 7.40
C TRP A 82 -0.80 5.68 6.45
N SER A 83 -0.28 4.48 6.28
CA SER A 83 -0.85 3.42 5.44
C SER A 83 -2.01 2.68 6.10
N SER A 84 -2.19 2.80 7.43
CA SER A 84 -3.28 2.15 8.12
C SER A 84 -4.59 2.89 7.88
N GLU A 85 -5.64 2.17 7.48
CA GLU A 85 -7.00 2.71 7.47
C GLU A 85 -7.39 3.08 8.89
N GLN A 86 -7.65 4.38 9.12
CA GLN A 86 -8.04 4.89 10.44
C GLN A 86 -9.48 4.55 10.82
N GLU A 87 -10.29 4.16 9.84
CA GLU A 87 -11.70 3.80 10.05
C GLU A 87 -12.04 2.51 9.31
N SER A 88 -12.56 1.55 10.06
CA SER A 88 -13.19 0.37 9.47
C SER A 88 -14.53 0.79 8.88
N LEU A 89 -14.59 0.93 7.56
CA LEU A 89 -15.84 1.16 6.83
C LEU A 89 -16.70 -0.11 6.88
N TYR A 90 -17.48 -0.27 7.93
CA TYR A 90 -18.58 -1.22 7.94
C TYR A 90 -19.71 -0.66 7.06
N LEU A 91 -19.73 -1.07 5.81
CA LEU A 91 -20.87 -0.89 4.94
C LEU A 91 -21.95 -1.86 5.41
N LEU A 92 -22.75 -1.46 6.39
CA LEU A 92 -23.99 -2.16 6.69
C LEU A 92 -24.94 -1.91 5.51
N PRO A 93 -25.51 -2.97 4.90
CA PRO A 93 -26.56 -2.76 3.92
C PRO A 93 -27.67 -1.96 4.63
N ALA A 94 -28.05 -0.83 4.02
CA ALA A 94 -29.15 -0.04 4.53
C ALA A 94 -30.36 -0.97 4.58
N ASP A 95 -30.79 -1.34 5.78
CA ASP A 95 -32.00 -2.11 5.96
C ASP A 95 -33.16 -1.22 5.48
N ARG A 96 -33.61 -1.46 4.26
CA ARG A 96 -34.85 -0.92 3.74
C ARG A 96 -35.99 -1.59 4.49
N GLN A 97 -36.17 -1.24 5.73
CA GLN A 97 -37.48 -1.39 6.35
C GLN A 97 -38.44 -0.45 5.61
N GLY A 98 -38.84 -0.91 4.45
CA GLY A 98 -39.98 -0.35 3.74
C GLY A 98 -41.20 -0.55 4.63
N THR A 99 -41.54 0.50 5.36
CA THR A 99 -42.84 0.60 6.01
C THR A 99 -43.90 0.64 4.91
N TYR A 100 -44.32 -0.53 4.42
CA TYR A 100 -45.58 -0.62 3.68
C TYR A 100 -46.70 -0.33 4.68
N ARG A 101 -47.01 0.96 4.87
CA ARG A 101 -48.32 1.32 5.39
C ARG A 101 -49.35 1.06 4.30
N ARG A 102 -50.18 0.06 4.57
CA ARG A 102 -51.44 -0.08 3.85
C ARG A 102 -52.38 1.08 4.22
#